data_b53c50d67fbef44fb176652525cec302
#
_entry.id   b53c50d67fbef44fb176652525cec302
#
_cell.length_a   1.000
_cell.length_b   1.000
_cell.length_c   1.000
_cell.angle_alpha   90.00
_cell.angle_beta   90.00
_cell.angle_gamma   90.00
#
_symmetry.space_group_name_H-M   'P 1'
#
loop_
_entity.id
_entity.type
_entity.pdbx_description
1 polymer ?
#
loop_
_entity_poly.entity_id
_entity_poly.type
_entity_poly.pdbx_seq_one_letter_code
_entity_poly.pdbx_strand_id
1 'polypeptide(L)'
;MFIIVRAVNPCTENTQYRVSVSRSKEVPVFGPPVPPGATFSKGKLFADFILAKLINAENAAHRSEKFATMATRTRQEYLKDLATNFSSTTLVETGQKFCKYLN
;
A
#
# COMPACT_ATOMS: atom_id res chain seq x y z
N MET A 1 0.62 -4.26 -9.46
CA MET A 1 1.80 -3.35 -9.43
C MET A 1 3.02 -4.10 -8.93
N PHE A 2 4.15 -3.89 -9.57
CA PHE A 2 5.41 -4.53 -9.19
C PHE A 2 6.51 -3.49 -9.11
N ILE A 3 7.28 -3.56 -8.03
CA ILE A 3 8.54 -2.83 -7.92
C ILE A 3 9.64 -3.88 -8.03
N ILE A 4 10.45 -3.75 -9.07
CA ILE A 4 11.48 -4.74 -9.41
C ILE A 4 12.84 -4.13 -9.08
N VAL A 5 13.61 -4.83 -8.26
CA VAL A 5 14.97 -4.44 -7.91
C VAL A 5 15.94 -5.46 -8.51
N ARG A 6 16.85 -4.99 -9.33
CA ARG A 6 17.84 -5.83 -9.97
C ARG A 6 19.23 -5.45 -9.49
N ALA A 7 19.99 -6.43 -9.03
CA ALA A 7 21.38 -6.23 -8.67
C ALA A 7 22.27 -6.17 -9.91
N VAL A 8 23.15 -5.19 -9.95
CA VAL A 8 24.19 -5.04 -10.97
C VAL A 8 25.52 -5.33 -10.31
N ASN A 9 26.33 -6.18 -10.92
CA ASN A 9 27.59 -6.68 -10.35
C ASN A 9 27.39 -7.29 -8.96
N PRO A 10 26.56 -8.35 -8.84
CA PRO A 10 26.27 -8.96 -7.55
C PRO A 10 27.52 -9.58 -6.93
N CYS A 11 27.57 -9.62 -5.61
CA CYS A 11 28.66 -10.20 -4.82
C CYS A 11 30.02 -9.50 -5.00
N THR A 12 30.01 -8.23 -5.41
CA THR A 12 31.22 -7.42 -5.50
C THR A 12 31.09 -6.20 -4.58
N GLU A 13 32.21 -5.51 -4.32
CA GLU A 13 32.20 -4.27 -3.55
C GLU A 13 31.45 -3.14 -4.28
N ASN A 14 31.33 -3.25 -5.61
CA ASN A 14 30.65 -2.29 -6.45
C ASN A 14 29.23 -2.72 -6.84
N THR A 15 28.55 -3.51 -6.00
CA THR A 15 27.18 -3.90 -6.24
C THR A 15 26.29 -2.67 -6.26
N GLN A 16 25.53 -2.51 -7.34
CA GLN A 16 24.54 -1.46 -7.49
C GLN A 16 23.17 -2.08 -7.77
N TYR A 17 22.13 -1.30 -7.57
CA TYR A 17 20.77 -1.76 -7.76
C TYR A 17 20.04 -0.87 -8.76
N ARG A 18 19.32 -1.50 -9.67
CA ARG A 18 18.39 -0.83 -10.56
C ARG A 18 16.98 -1.09 -10.11
N VAL A 19 16.15 -0.06 -10.17
CA VAL A 19 14.75 -0.14 -9.77
C VAL A 19 13.87 0.13 -10.98
N SER A 20 12.88 -0.71 -11.19
CA SER A 20 11.84 -0.47 -12.17
C SER A 20 10.47 -0.70 -11.55
N VAL A 21 9.47 0.00 -12.07
CA VAL A 21 8.10 -0.09 -11.58
C VAL A 21 7.18 -0.45 -12.74
N SER A 22 6.43 -1.51 -12.53
CA SER A 22 5.36 -1.90 -13.45
C SER A 22 4.03 -1.65 -12.75
N ARG A 23 3.19 -0.82 -13.35
CA ARG A 23 1.88 -0.48 -12.81
C ARG A 23 0.81 -0.56 -13.89
N SER A 24 -0.43 -0.79 -13.47
CA SER A 24 -1.55 -0.70 -14.39
C SER A 24 -1.85 0.76 -14.73
N LYS A 25 -2.53 1.00 -15.84
CA LYS A 25 -2.89 2.34 -16.28
C LYS A 25 -3.78 3.09 -15.28
N GLU A 26 -4.53 2.35 -14.48
CA GLU A 26 -5.46 2.90 -13.49
C GLU A 26 -4.75 3.49 -12.27
N VAL A 27 -3.52 3.05 -12.01
CA VAL A 27 -2.75 3.52 -10.87
C VAL A 27 -2.03 4.81 -11.25
N PRO A 28 -2.24 5.91 -10.50
CA PRO A 28 -1.57 7.17 -10.80
C PRO A 28 -0.06 7.07 -10.57
N VAL A 29 0.67 7.97 -11.21
CA VAL A 29 2.12 8.09 -11.01
C VAL A 29 2.39 8.54 -9.57
N PHE A 30 3.40 7.95 -8.96
CA PHE A 30 3.78 8.23 -7.58
C PHE A 30 5.28 8.46 -7.45
N GLY A 31 5.64 9.28 -6.48
CA GLY A 31 7.05 9.54 -6.16
C GLY A 31 7.64 8.53 -5.19
N PRO A 32 8.92 8.62 -4.91
CA PRO A 32 9.88 9.44 -5.63
C PRO A 32 10.13 8.94 -7.06
N PRO A 33 10.46 9.81 -8.02
CA PRO A 33 10.69 9.38 -9.40
C PRO A 33 11.94 8.54 -9.53
N VAL A 34 11.89 7.54 -10.42
CA VAL A 34 13.06 6.74 -10.77
C VAL A 34 13.66 7.31 -12.05
N PRO A 35 14.85 7.93 -12.00
CA PRO A 35 15.49 8.42 -13.21
C PRO A 35 15.83 7.27 -14.16
N PRO A 36 15.65 7.43 -15.48
CA PRO A 36 16.00 6.38 -16.43
C PRO A 36 17.48 6.00 -16.34
N GLY A 37 17.75 4.70 -16.23
CA GLY A 37 19.13 4.20 -16.13
C GLY A 37 19.82 4.46 -14.81
N ALA A 38 19.14 5.01 -13.81
CA ALA A 38 19.72 5.28 -12.50
C ALA A 38 20.08 3.98 -11.78
N THR A 39 21.23 4.00 -11.12
CA THR A 39 21.68 2.92 -10.24
C THR A 39 21.87 3.47 -8.84
N PHE A 40 21.63 2.63 -7.85
CA PHE A 40 21.76 2.98 -6.45
C PHE A 40 22.80 2.09 -5.80
N SER A 41 23.68 2.69 -5.01
CA SER A 41 24.61 1.94 -4.19
C SER A 41 23.90 1.39 -2.96
N LYS A 42 24.38 0.27 -2.43
CA LYS A 42 23.89 -0.28 -1.18
C LYS A 42 24.13 0.72 -0.04
N GLY A 43 23.08 1.07 0.67
CA GLY A 43 23.19 2.00 1.78
C GLY A 43 21.85 2.55 2.23
N LYS A 44 21.90 3.45 3.20
CA LYS A 44 20.71 4.05 3.80
C LYS A 44 19.90 4.86 2.79
N LEU A 45 20.55 5.58 1.88
CA LEU A 45 19.83 6.37 0.88
C LEU A 45 18.97 5.50 -0.03
N PHE A 46 19.50 4.35 -0.42
CA PHE A 46 18.74 3.39 -1.23
C PHE A 46 17.57 2.79 -0.43
N ALA A 47 17.80 2.44 0.83
CA ALA A 47 16.76 1.90 1.70
C ALA A 47 15.63 2.91 1.90
N ASP A 48 15.97 4.17 2.18
CA ASP A 48 14.98 5.23 2.35
C ASP A 48 14.19 5.48 1.06
N PHE A 49 14.87 5.44 -0.09
CA PHE A 49 14.22 5.57 -1.40
C PHE A 49 13.20 4.45 -1.64
N ILE A 50 13.59 3.21 -1.39
CA ILE A 50 12.70 2.06 -1.59
C ILE A 50 11.52 2.11 -0.64
N LEU A 51 11.74 2.45 0.62
CA LEU A 51 10.66 2.55 1.61
C LEU A 51 9.65 3.63 1.21
N ALA A 52 10.14 4.81 0.82
CA ALA A 52 9.27 5.89 0.36
C ALA A 52 8.50 5.47 -0.90
N LYS A 53 9.17 4.79 -1.82
CA LYS A 53 8.54 4.30 -3.06
C LYS A 53 7.45 3.29 -2.77
N LEU A 54 7.67 2.36 -1.84
CA LEU A 54 6.69 1.35 -1.45
C LEU A 54 5.46 1.96 -0.79
N ILE A 55 5.66 2.89 0.13
CA ILE A 55 4.55 3.58 0.81
C ILE A 55 3.71 4.35 -0.21
N ASN A 56 4.36 5.09 -1.09
CA ASN A 56 3.66 5.86 -2.11
C ASN A 56 2.98 4.96 -3.14
N ALA A 57 3.57 3.80 -3.45
CA ALA A 57 2.97 2.81 -4.33
C ALA A 57 1.66 2.27 -3.77
N GLU A 58 1.65 1.92 -2.49
CA GLU A 58 0.45 1.45 -1.81
C GLU A 58 -0.65 2.52 -1.83
N ASN A 59 -0.30 3.74 -1.46
CA ASN A 59 -1.25 4.86 -1.46
C ASN A 59 -1.80 5.13 -2.87
N ALA A 60 -0.95 5.07 -3.89
CA ALA A 60 -1.37 5.26 -5.27
C ALA A 60 -2.29 4.13 -5.76
N ALA A 61 -2.01 2.89 -5.38
CA ALA A 61 -2.83 1.75 -5.72
C ALA A 61 -4.25 1.87 -5.12
N HIS A 62 -4.35 2.37 -3.89
CA HIS A 62 -5.65 2.60 -3.24
C HIS A 62 -6.47 3.70 -3.89
N ARG A 63 -5.84 4.59 -4.65
CA ARG A 63 -6.54 5.63 -5.40
C ARG A 63 -7.18 5.12 -6.69
N SER A 64 -6.79 3.95 -7.18
CA SER A 64 -7.47 3.36 -8.33
C SER A 64 -8.87 2.94 -7.93
N GLU A 65 -9.85 3.12 -8.82
CA GLU A 65 -11.25 2.83 -8.55
C GLU A 65 -11.47 1.38 -8.10
N LYS A 66 -10.82 0.45 -8.77
CA LYS A 66 -10.92 -0.97 -8.46
C LYS A 66 -10.48 -1.28 -7.03
N PHE A 67 -9.30 -0.80 -6.63
CA PHE A 67 -8.76 -1.07 -5.30
C PHE A 67 -9.50 -0.31 -4.21
N ALA A 68 -9.95 0.91 -4.50
CA ALA A 68 -10.78 1.68 -3.58
C ALA A 68 -12.09 0.96 -3.28
N THR A 69 -12.74 0.41 -4.31
CA THR A 69 -13.97 -0.39 -4.15
C THR A 69 -13.71 -1.63 -3.31
N MET A 70 -12.64 -2.36 -3.57
CA MET A 70 -12.27 -3.55 -2.81
C MET A 70 -11.99 -3.22 -1.33
N ALA A 71 -11.27 -2.14 -1.08
CA ALA A 71 -10.97 -1.70 0.29
C ALA A 71 -12.24 -1.31 1.05
N THR A 72 -13.16 -0.61 0.40
CA THR A 72 -14.46 -0.26 0.97
C THR A 72 -15.26 -1.49 1.31
N ARG A 73 -15.34 -2.46 0.41
CA ARG A 73 -16.05 -3.73 0.63
C ARG A 73 -15.47 -4.50 1.81
N THR A 74 -14.17 -4.65 1.87
CA THR A 74 -13.47 -5.33 2.97
C THR A 74 -13.78 -4.65 4.31
N ARG A 75 -13.72 -3.33 4.33
CA ARG A 75 -14.00 -2.55 5.53
C ARG A 75 -15.45 -2.74 6.01
N GLN A 76 -16.39 -2.74 5.07
CA GLN A 76 -17.81 -2.99 5.38
C GLN A 76 -18.03 -4.39 5.94
N GLU A 77 -17.38 -5.41 5.39
CA GLU A 77 -17.48 -6.78 5.90
C GLU A 77 -16.90 -6.91 7.31
N TYR A 78 -15.76 -6.31 7.58
CA TYR A 78 -15.18 -6.30 8.93
C TYR A 78 -16.11 -5.61 9.94
N LEU A 79 -16.70 -4.49 9.58
CA LEU A 79 -17.66 -3.80 10.45
C LEU A 79 -18.90 -4.63 10.70
N LYS A 80 -19.40 -5.31 9.67
CA LYS A 80 -20.55 -6.19 9.78
C LYS A 80 -20.27 -7.37 10.72
N ASP A 81 -19.12 -8.01 10.57
CA ASP A 81 -18.69 -9.11 11.43
C ASP A 81 -18.53 -8.64 12.88
N LEU A 82 -17.94 -7.47 13.08
CA LEU A 82 -17.77 -6.89 14.39
C LEU A 82 -19.13 -6.61 15.05
N ALA A 83 -20.07 -6.04 14.31
CA ALA A 83 -21.41 -5.78 14.79
C ALA A 83 -22.16 -7.09 15.14
N THR A 84 -22.01 -8.12 14.31
CA THR A 84 -22.66 -9.42 14.53
C THR A 84 -22.09 -10.16 15.74
N ASN A 85 -20.77 -10.15 15.90
CA ASN A 85 -20.08 -10.93 16.93
C ASN A 85 -20.06 -10.24 18.30
N PHE A 86 -20.10 -8.92 18.34
CA PHE A 86 -19.92 -8.14 19.57
C PHE A 86 -21.15 -7.35 20.01
N SER A 87 -22.20 -7.25 19.19
CA SER A 87 -23.44 -6.65 19.64
C SER A 87 -24.30 -7.71 20.33
N SER A 88 -24.80 -7.38 21.51
CA SER A 88 -25.75 -8.22 22.24
C SER A 88 -26.99 -7.41 22.61
N THR A 89 -28.10 -8.12 22.88
CA THR A 89 -29.34 -7.48 23.27
C THR A 89 -29.25 -6.72 24.60
N THR A 90 -28.27 -7.05 25.44
CA THR A 90 -28.02 -6.35 26.71
C THR A 90 -27.27 -5.03 26.54
N LEU A 91 -26.77 -4.73 25.35
CA LEU A 91 -25.97 -3.54 25.02
C LEU A 91 -26.66 -2.67 23.97
N VAL A 92 -27.99 -2.54 24.06
CA VAL A 92 -28.78 -1.81 23.07
C VAL A 92 -28.31 -0.36 22.91
N GLU A 93 -27.98 0.33 24.00
CA GLU A 93 -27.47 1.71 23.96
C GLU A 93 -26.12 1.78 23.23
N THR A 94 -25.22 0.85 23.51
CA THR A 94 -23.95 0.74 22.85
C THR A 94 -24.13 0.41 21.37
N GLY A 95 -25.10 -0.46 21.05
CA GLY A 95 -25.44 -0.78 19.68
C GLY A 95 -25.93 0.43 18.89
N GLN A 96 -26.75 1.29 19.50
CA GLN A 96 -27.22 2.52 18.89
C GLN A 96 -26.08 3.51 18.62
N LYS A 97 -25.16 3.68 19.56
CA LYS A 97 -23.96 4.50 19.37
C LYS A 97 -23.09 3.93 18.26
N PHE A 98 -22.96 2.63 18.20
CA PHE A 98 -22.20 1.94 17.17
C PHE A 98 -22.81 2.15 15.78
N CYS A 99 -24.13 2.09 15.66
CA CYS A 99 -24.83 2.35 14.40
C CYS A 99 -24.61 3.79 13.90
N LYS A 100 -24.46 4.77 14.77
CA LYS A 100 -24.13 6.15 14.40
C LYS A 100 -22.78 6.26 13.69
N TYR A 101 -21.83 5.43 14.05
CA TYR A 101 -20.52 5.42 13.42
C TYR A 101 -20.47 4.59 12.13
N LEU A 102 -21.45 3.71 11.91
CA LEU A 102 -21.57 2.90 10.70
C LEU A 102 -22.27 3.64 9.55
N ASN A 103 -23.07 4.61 9.86
CA ASN A 103 -23.73 5.47 8.89
C ASN A 103 -22.94 6.75 8.68
#